data_5258e2fcb06bb2683fcc36b1a2f83a78
#
_entry.id   5258e2fcb06bb2683fcc36b1a2f83a78
#
_cell.length_a   1.000
_cell.length_b   1.000
_cell.length_c   1.000
_cell.angle_alpha   90.00
_cell.angle_beta   90.00
_cell.angle_gamma   90.00
#
_symmetry.space_group_name_H-M   'P 1'
#
loop_
_entity.id
_entity.type
_entity.pdbx_description
1 polymer ?
#
loop_
_entity_poly.entity_id
_entity_poly.type
_entity_poly.pdbx_seq_one_letter_code
_entity_poly.pdbx_strand_id
1 'polypeptide(L)'
;MKKSNDSKQQGMSLIEILVVIMLISICSLWGMHGWQGYQQALRLEQNAQRLRLYLISLQTQANAYNRSIILWAIGGIQGCVGYSLRPASCTSSEGLPRFVMSESDMEVLDFTEKVMGFYGIRNAAQAGHITLMNSAGSIRLVLSARGRIRLCSEGKPMPGSPQCL
;
A
#
# COMPACT_ATOMS: atom_id res chain seq x y z
N MET A 1 -52.41 -8.05 -48.96
CA MET A 1 -52.81 -7.39 -47.70
C MET A 1 -51.60 -7.36 -46.80
N LYS A 2 -50.97 -6.18 -46.66
CA LYS A 2 -49.71 -6.00 -45.88
C LYS A 2 -50.14 -5.43 -44.51
N LYS A 3 -50.00 -6.25 -43.46
CA LYS A 3 -50.33 -5.86 -42.08
C LYS A 3 -49.23 -4.97 -41.57
N SER A 4 -49.52 -3.66 -41.47
CA SER A 4 -48.68 -2.65 -40.83
C SER A 4 -48.63 -2.98 -39.30
N ASN A 5 -47.45 -3.32 -38.81
CA ASN A 5 -47.18 -3.46 -37.37
C ASN A 5 -46.93 -2.05 -36.85
N ASP A 6 -47.95 -1.39 -36.34
CA ASP A 6 -47.83 -0.12 -35.61
C ASP A 6 -47.18 -0.42 -34.26
N SER A 7 -45.87 -0.23 -34.16
CA SER A 7 -45.17 -0.21 -32.88
C SER A 7 -45.61 1.05 -32.12
N LYS A 8 -46.53 0.92 -31.17
CA LYS A 8 -46.87 1.97 -30.24
C LYS A 8 -45.60 2.45 -29.52
N GLN A 9 -45.12 3.59 -29.93
CA GLN A 9 -44.11 4.35 -29.17
C GLN A 9 -44.77 4.81 -27.86
N GLN A 10 -44.49 4.08 -26.79
CA GLN A 10 -44.86 4.49 -25.41
C GLN A 10 -43.86 5.56 -24.99
N GLY A 11 -44.29 6.82 -25.00
CA GLY A 11 -43.50 7.94 -24.47
C GLY A 11 -43.31 7.76 -22.97
N MET A 12 -42.05 7.85 -22.51
CA MET A 12 -41.73 7.83 -21.06
C MET A 12 -42.42 9.02 -20.37
N SER A 13 -43.07 8.76 -19.26
CA SER A 13 -43.73 9.79 -18.46
C SER A 13 -42.62 10.66 -17.77
N LEU A 14 -42.88 11.94 -17.67
CA LEU A 14 -41.99 12.91 -17.02
C LEU A 14 -41.73 12.51 -15.54
N ILE A 15 -42.74 11.93 -14.88
CA ILE A 15 -42.64 11.40 -13.51
C ILE A 15 -41.66 10.21 -13.44
N GLU A 16 -41.63 9.35 -14.44
CA GLU A 16 -40.77 8.17 -14.47
C GLU A 16 -39.30 8.60 -14.56
N ILE A 17 -38.99 9.62 -15.38
CA ILE A 17 -37.63 10.18 -15.45
C ILE A 17 -37.22 10.82 -14.13
N LEU A 18 -38.12 11.53 -13.43
CA LEU A 18 -37.84 12.13 -12.12
C LEU A 18 -37.52 11.04 -11.06
N VAL A 19 -38.29 9.96 -11.03
CA VAL A 19 -38.04 8.84 -10.10
C VAL A 19 -36.70 8.18 -10.38
N VAL A 20 -36.35 7.96 -11.66
CA VAL A 20 -35.06 7.37 -12.05
C VAL A 20 -33.89 8.26 -11.61
N ILE A 21 -33.96 9.56 -11.86
CA ILE A 21 -32.91 10.50 -11.44
C ILE A 21 -32.76 10.52 -9.93
N MET A 22 -33.86 10.50 -9.18
CA MET A 22 -33.85 10.43 -7.71
C MET A 22 -33.16 9.15 -7.22
N LEU A 23 -33.49 7.99 -7.78
CA LEU A 23 -32.88 6.71 -7.40
C LEU A 23 -31.37 6.69 -7.72
N ILE A 24 -30.96 7.16 -8.91
CA ILE A 24 -29.56 7.22 -9.29
C ILE A 24 -28.78 8.15 -8.33
N SER A 25 -29.36 9.27 -7.94
CA SER A 25 -28.74 10.23 -7.01
C SER A 25 -28.48 9.58 -5.64
N ILE A 26 -29.44 8.86 -5.10
CA ILE A 26 -29.31 8.16 -3.81
C ILE A 26 -28.24 7.05 -3.88
N CYS A 27 -28.26 6.24 -4.93
CA CYS A 27 -27.27 5.18 -5.14
C CYS A 27 -25.84 5.74 -5.29
N SER A 28 -25.70 6.88 -5.98
CA SER A 28 -24.40 7.53 -6.18
C SER A 28 -23.79 8.02 -4.87
N LEU A 29 -24.59 8.60 -3.98
CA LEU A 29 -24.12 9.08 -2.67
C LEU A 29 -23.61 7.93 -1.78
N TRP A 30 -24.26 6.79 -1.79
CA TRP A 30 -23.84 5.62 -1.01
C TRP A 30 -22.57 4.96 -1.57
N GLY A 31 -22.45 4.91 -2.89
CA GLY A 31 -21.28 4.33 -3.57
C GLY A 31 -19.97 5.07 -3.29
N MET A 32 -20.01 6.39 -3.14
CA MET A 32 -18.79 7.21 -2.95
C MET A 32 -18.11 6.99 -1.60
N HIS A 33 -18.84 6.74 -0.51
CA HIS A 33 -18.25 6.50 0.81
C HIS A 33 -17.44 5.20 0.88
N GLY A 34 -17.95 4.12 0.29
CA GLY A 34 -17.22 2.84 0.26
C GLY A 34 -15.98 2.87 -0.63
N TRP A 35 -16.03 3.65 -1.70
CA TRP A 35 -14.96 3.75 -2.69
C TRP A 35 -13.68 4.40 -2.14
N GLN A 36 -13.80 5.45 -1.34
CA GLN A 36 -12.64 6.15 -0.76
C GLN A 36 -11.83 5.24 0.18
N GLY A 37 -12.50 4.53 1.08
CA GLY A 37 -11.83 3.59 1.99
C GLY A 37 -11.14 2.45 1.25
N TYR A 38 -11.77 1.92 0.19
CA TYR A 38 -11.16 0.90 -0.65
C TYR A 38 -9.92 1.41 -1.40
N GLN A 39 -9.97 2.61 -1.97
CA GLN A 39 -8.80 3.21 -2.62
C GLN A 39 -7.63 3.43 -1.65
N GLN A 40 -7.90 3.91 -0.43
CA GLN A 40 -6.86 4.07 0.59
C GLN A 40 -6.23 2.74 1.00
N ALA A 41 -7.03 1.68 1.12
CA ALA A 41 -6.53 0.33 1.39
C ALA A 41 -5.62 -0.18 0.25
N LEU A 42 -6.03 0.01 -1.01
CA LEU A 42 -5.21 -0.35 -2.16
C LEU A 42 -3.90 0.43 -2.24
N ARG A 43 -3.92 1.73 -1.95
CA ARG A 43 -2.70 2.57 -1.91
C ARG A 43 -1.72 2.08 -0.84
N LEU A 44 -2.21 1.75 0.35
CA LEU A 44 -1.38 1.21 1.42
C LEU A 44 -0.74 -0.11 1.00
N GLU A 45 -1.50 -1.02 0.41
CA GLU A 45 -0.97 -2.29 -0.09
C GLU A 45 0.06 -2.08 -1.20
N GLN A 46 -0.22 -1.22 -2.18
CA GLN A 46 0.72 -0.92 -3.26
C GLN A 46 2.06 -0.38 -2.74
N ASN A 47 2.03 0.53 -1.77
CA ASN A 47 3.26 1.06 -1.17
C ASN A 47 3.99 0.01 -0.32
N ALA A 48 3.28 -0.84 0.39
CA ALA A 48 3.87 -1.97 1.10
C ALA A 48 4.56 -2.96 0.13
N GLN A 49 3.94 -3.24 -1.01
CA GLN A 49 4.54 -4.09 -2.06
C GLN A 49 5.77 -3.41 -2.70
N ARG A 50 5.73 -2.10 -2.95
CA ARG A 50 6.89 -1.33 -3.46
C ARG A 50 8.05 -1.37 -2.45
N LEU A 51 7.77 -1.17 -1.17
CA LEU A 51 8.78 -1.30 -0.11
C LEU A 51 9.35 -2.72 -0.06
N ARG A 52 8.50 -3.74 -0.16
CA ARG A 52 8.95 -5.13 -0.24
C ARG A 52 9.90 -5.36 -1.41
N LEU A 53 9.57 -4.88 -2.61
CA LEU A 53 10.44 -5.00 -3.78
C LEU A 53 11.77 -4.25 -3.59
N TYR A 54 11.74 -3.07 -2.98
CA TYR A 54 12.95 -2.34 -2.62
C TYR A 54 13.84 -3.17 -1.68
N LEU A 55 13.28 -3.77 -0.63
CA LEU A 55 14.04 -4.63 0.28
C LEU A 55 14.58 -5.90 -0.40
N ILE A 56 13.83 -6.49 -1.33
CA ILE A 56 14.31 -7.63 -2.14
C ILE A 56 15.50 -7.20 -3.01
N SER A 57 15.46 -6.00 -3.59
CA SER A 57 16.61 -5.50 -4.37
C SER A 57 17.85 -5.31 -3.52
N LEU A 58 17.70 -4.80 -2.28
CA LEU A 58 18.81 -4.68 -1.33
C LEU A 58 19.35 -6.04 -0.89
N GLN A 59 18.47 -7.02 -0.66
CA GLN A 59 18.87 -8.40 -0.37
C GLN A 59 19.68 -9.00 -1.51
N THR A 60 19.24 -8.80 -2.74
CA THR A 60 19.95 -9.27 -3.94
C THR A 60 21.32 -8.60 -4.07
N GLN A 61 21.41 -7.30 -3.81
CA GLN A 61 22.69 -6.59 -3.78
C GLN A 61 23.62 -7.10 -2.67
N ALA A 62 23.11 -7.30 -1.45
CA ALA A 62 23.88 -7.86 -0.35
C ALA A 62 24.49 -9.21 -0.72
N ASN A 63 23.69 -10.09 -1.34
CA ASN A 63 24.12 -11.42 -1.77
C ASN A 63 25.13 -11.36 -2.94
N ALA A 64 24.85 -10.52 -3.95
CA ALA A 64 25.71 -10.41 -5.14
C ALA A 64 27.11 -9.87 -4.82
N TYR A 65 27.19 -8.90 -3.92
CA TYR A 65 28.46 -8.28 -3.54
C TYR A 65 29.05 -8.83 -2.23
N ASN A 66 28.40 -9.82 -1.63
CA ASN A 66 28.80 -10.39 -0.33
C ASN A 66 29.07 -9.33 0.74
N ARG A 67 28.16 -8.34 0.84
CA ARG A 67 28.26 -7.19 1.76
C ARG A 67 27.04 -7.15 2.67
N SER A 68 27.26 -6.77 3.92
CA SER A 68 26.17 -6.51 4.85
C SER A 68 25.51 -5.17 4.52
N ILE A 69 24.19 -5.17 4.41
CA ILE A 69 23.35 -3.99 4.22
C ILE A 69 22.50 -3.81 5.47
N ILE A 70 22.80 -2.80 6.25
CA ILE A 70 22.06 -2.42 7.45
C ILE A 70 21.01 -1.42 7.06
N LEU A 71 19.78 -1.68 7.46
CA LEU A 71 18.61 -0.84 7.19
C LEU A 71 18.39 0.14 8.33
N TRP A 72 17.91 1.32 7.98
CA TRP A 72 17.38 2.31 8.89
C TRP A 72 16.01 2.78 8.41
N ALA A 73 15.18 3.26 9.32
CA ALA A 73 13.94 3.93 8.98
C ALA A 73 13.81 5.24 9.77
N ILE A 74 13.10 6.19 9.20
CA ILE A 74 12.64 7.40 9.85
C ILE A 74 11.12 7.33 9.88
N GLY A 75 10.55 7.33 11.08
CA GLY A 75 9.11 7.24 11.31
C GLY A 75 8.40 8.56 11.03
N GLY A 76 7.06 8.51 11.06
CA GLY A 76 6.19 9.65 10.86
C GLY A 76 5.62 9.77 9.45
N ILE A 77 4.87 10.86 9.24
CA ILE A 77 4.25 11.17 7.94
C ILE A 77 5.36 11.40 6.90
N GLN A 78 5.19 10.79 5.72
CA GLN A 78 6.23 10.78 4.69
C GLN A 78 7.57 10.20 5.16
N GLY A 79 7.51 9.24 6.08
CA GLY A 79 8.69 8.51 6.54
C GLY A 79 9.47 7.86 5.40
N CYS A 80 10.70 7.48 5.66
CA CYS A 80 11.54 6.82 4.68
C CYS A 80 12.34 5.65 5.27
N VAL A 81 12.68 4.72 4.39
CA VAL A 81 13.51 3.55 4.70
C VAL A 81 14.70 3.54 3.77
N GLY A 82 15.88 3.29 4.31
CA GLY A 82 17.07 3.26 3.50
C GLY A 82 18.18 2.42 4.13
N TYR A 83 19.34 2.50 3.50
CA TYR A 83 20.55 1.83 3.97
C TYR A 83 21.75 2.78 3.87
N SER A 84 22.91 2.39 4.45
CA SER A 84 24.11 3.21 4.51
C SER A 84 23.96 4.39 5.48
N LEU A 85 24.22 5.62 5.05
CA LEU A 85 24.15 6.80 5.90
C LEU A 85 22.69 7.21 6.15
N ARG A 86 22.31 7.36 7.42
CA ARG A 86 20.98 7.84 7.81
C ARG A 86 20.93 9.36 7.71
N PRO A 87 20.08 9.95 6.86
CA PRO A 87 19.92 11.39 6.80
C PRO A 87 19.19 11.93 8.03
N ALA A 88 19.28 13.23 8.26
CA ALA A 88 18.54 13.89 9.34
C ALA A 88 17.02 13.94 9.05
N SER A 89 16.63 14.00 7.76
CA SER A 89 15.22 14.02 7.34
C SER A 89 15.04 13.29 6.00
N CYS A 90 13.81 12.84 5.75
CA CYS A 90 13.45 12.19 4.49
C CYS A 90 13.38 13.13 3.28
N THR A 91 13.31 14.42 3.51
CA THR A 91 13.20 15.47 2.49
C THR A 91 14.56 16.02 2.01
N SER A 92 15.66 15.67 2.71
CA SER A 92 16.99 16.12 2.31
C SER A 92 17.35 15.60 0.92
N SER A 93 17.79 16.48 0.02
CA SER A 93 18.09 16.19 -1.39
C SER A 93 19.43 15.46 -1.60
N GLU A 94 20.08 15.00 -0.54
CA GLU A 94 21.28 14.19 -0.64
C GLU A 94 20.94 12.88 -1.37
N GLY A 95 21.48 12.66 -2.55
CA GLY A 95 21.21 11.55 -3.47
C GLY A 95 21.43 10.13 -2.91
N LEU A 96 21.09 9.93 -1.64
CA LEU A 96 21.21 8.66 -0.94
C LEU A 96 20.09 7.71 -1.40
N PRO A 97 20.41 6.45 -1.67
CA PRO A 97 19.43 5.44 -2.05
C PRO A 97 18.49 5.15 -0.89
N ARG A 98 17.26 5.66 -0.98
CA ARG A 98 16.21 5.49 0.02
C ARG A 98 14.85 5.30 -0.63
N PHE A 99 14.00 4.60 0.05
CA PHE A 99 12.59 4.52 -0.29
C PHE A 99 11.83 5.57 0.51
N VAL A 100 11.22 6.53 -0.17
CA VAL A 100 10.42 7.60 0.43
C VAL A 100 8.96 7.26 0.22
N MET A 101 8.13 7.42 1.26
CA MET A 101 6.68 7.31 1.14
C MET A 101 6.17 8.48 0.29
N SER A 102 5.66 8.17 -0.90
CA SER A 102 5.28 9.17 -1.90
C SER A 102 3.97 9.90 -1.57
N GLU A 103 3.18 9.36 -0.65
CA GLU A 103 1.83 9.85 -0.36
C GLU A 103 1.79 10.54 1.01
N SER A 104 1.09 11.69 1.06
CA SER A 104 1.01 12.53 2.26
C SER A 104 0.16 11.95 3.40
N ASP A 105 -0.64 10.93 3.12
CA ASP A 105 -1.49 10.23 4.07
C ASP A 105 -0.87 8.94 4.62
N MET A 106 0.39 8.67 4.28
CA MET A 106 1.08 7.45 4.65
C MET A 106 2.15 7.70 5.69
N GLU A 107 2.15 6.88 6.73
CA GLU A 107 3.06 6.99 7.87
C GLU A 107 3.82 5.69 8.09
N VAL A 108 5.10 5.81 8.45
CA VAL A 108 5.86 4.73 9.07
C VAL A 108 5.59 4.78 10.57
N LEU A 109 4.70 3.89 11.03
CA LEU A 109 4.23 3.85 12.42
C LEU A 109 5.27 3.26 13.36
N ASP A 110 5.85 2.14 12.97
CA ASP A 110 6.75 1.35 13.82
C ASP A 110 7.86 0.71 13.00
N PHE A 111 9.00 0.62 13.61
CA PHE A 111 10.21 0.05 13.03
C PHE A 111 11.02 -0.61 14.12
N THR A 112 11.58 -1.79 13.85
CA THR A 112 12.47 -2.46 14.80
C THR A 112 13.72 -1.64 15.07
N GLU A 113 13.87 -1.05 16.25
CA GLU A 113 15.01 -0.22 16.64
C GLU A 113 16.35 -0.96 16.63
N LYS A 114 16.31 -2.28 16.80
CA LYS A 114 17.51 -3.12 16.68
C LYS A 114 17.94 -3.16 15.21
N VAL A 115 19.24 -3.33 15.02
CA VAL A 115 19.87 -3.44 13.70
C VAL A 115 19.12 -4.46 12.84
N MET A 116 18.32 -3.99 11.87
CA MET A 116 17.66 -4.81 10.85
C MET A 116 18.48 -4.74 9.56
N GLY A 117 18.66 -5.87 8.86
CA GLY A 117 19.44 -5.84 7.62
C GLY A 117 19.71 -7.21 7.03
N PHE A 118 20.45 -7.19 5.93
CA PHE A 118 20.85 -8.37 5.17
C PHE A 118 22.35 -8.60 5.31
N TYR A 119 22.72 -9.83 5.60
CA TYR A 119 24.11 -10.27 5.56
C TYR A 119 24.36 -10.98 4.22
N GLY A 120 25.39 -10.63 3.50
CA GLY A 120 25.67 -11.16 2.15
C GLY A 120 25.88 -12.67 2.05
N ILE A 121 25.90 -13.39 3.18
CA ILE A 121 26.19 -14.83 3.23
C ILE A 121 24.88 -15.61 3.42
N ARG A 122 24.59 -16.54 2.46
CA ARG A 122 23.51 -17.54 2.57
C ARG A 122 22.11 -16.98 2.86
N ASN A 123 21.78 -15.82 2.34
CA ASN A 123 20.50 -15.14 2.60
C ASN A 123 20.22 -14.88 4.10
N ALA A 124 21.24 -14.85 4.94
CA ALA A 124 21.07 -14.52 6.34
C ALA A 124 20.64 -13.06 6.49
N ALA A 125 19.72 -12.83 7.42
CA ALA A 125 19.24 -11.49 7.73
C ALA A 125 19.08 -11.31 9.24
N GLN A 126 19.20 -10.07 9.70
CA GLN A 126 18.75 -9.68 11.02
C GLN A 126 17.25 -9.44 10.98
N ALA A 127 16.50 -10.26 11.70
CA ALA A 127 15.04 -10.17 11.73
C ALA A 127 14.55 -8.82 12.27
N GLY A 128 13.43 -8.38 11.73
CA GLY A 128 12.79 -7.14 12.16
C GLY A 128 11.47 -6.93 11.43
N HIS A 129 10.84 -5.78 11.67
CA HIS A 129 9.61 -5.40 11.00
C HIS A 129 9.56 -3.90 10.73
N ILE A 130 8.74 -3.52 9.77
CA ILE A 130 8.39 -2.15 9.43
C ILE A 130 6.88 -2.12 9.27
N THR A 131 6.19 -1.26 10.01
CA THR A 131 4.74 -1.10 9.94
C THR A 131 4.41 0.20 9.22
N LEU A 132 3.65 0.09 8.13
CA LEU A 132 3.08 1.21 7.39
C LEU A 132 1.62 1.38 7.80
N MET A 133 1.17 2.61 7.94
CA MET A 133 -0.21 2.94 8.31
C MET A 133 -0.75 4.07 7.44
N ASN A 134 -2.06 4.01 7.19
CA ASN A 134 -2.86 5.14 6.71
C ASN A 134 -4.26 5.08 7.33
N SER A 135 -5.18 5.94 6.87
CA SER A 135 -6.56 5.99 7.38
C SER A 135 -7.37 4.71 7.17
N ALA A 136 -6.98 3.81 6.24
CA ALA A 136 -7.66 2.52 6.02
C ALA A 136 -7.21 1.44 7.01
N GLY A 137 -5.98 1.49 7.52
CA GLY A 137 -5.42 0.50 8.45
C GLY A 137 -3.90 0.45 8.43
N SER A 138 -3.34 -0.68 8.87
CA SER A 138 -1.89 -0.89 8.94
C SER A 138 -1.45 -2.21 8.31
N ILE A 139 -0.32 -2.16 7.62
CA ILE A 139 0.35 -3.33 7.03
C ILE A 139 1.76 -3.43 7.63
N ARG A 140 2.06 -4.58 8.19
CA ARG A 140 3.38 -4.91 8.71
C ARG A 140 4.19 -5.71 7.70
N LEU A 141 5.37 -5.25 7.42
CA LEU A 141 6.39 -5.96 6.66
C LEU A 141 7.33 -6.63 7.65
N VAL A 142 7.43 -7.96 7.60
CA VAL A 142 8.26 -8.77 8.51
C VAL A 142 9.41 -9.38 7.74
N LEU A 143 10.64 -9.11 8.21
CA LEU A 143 11.87 -9.75 7.75
C LEU A 143 12.25 -10.86 8.74
N SER A 144 12.33 -12.09 8.26
CA SER A 144 12.79 -13.20 9.08
C SER A 144 14.31 -13.35 9.06
N ALA A 145 14.90 -14.05 10.04
CA ALA A 145 16.33 -14.34 10.09
C ALA A 145 16.86 -15.13 8.87
N ARG A 146 15.98 -15.79 8.13
CA ARG A 146 16.30 -16.50 6.88
C ARG A 146 16.14 -15.62 5.63
N GLY A 147 16.01 -14.29 5.80
CA GLY A 147 15.84 -13.35 4.69
C GLY A 147 14.48 -13.38 4.00
N ARG A 148 13.47 -14.07 4.56
CA ARG A 148 12.12 -14.06 3.98
C ARG A 148 11.40 -12.78 4.37
N ILE A 149 10.85 -12.08 3.38
CA ILE A 149 10.07 -10.85 3.55
C ILE A 149 8.60 -11.20 3.33
N ARG A 150 7.77 -10.94 4.33
CA ARG A 150 6.33 -11.17 4.31
C ARG A 150 5.58 -9.90 4.64
N LEU A 151 4.40 -9.74 4.03
CA LEU A 151 3.43 -8.71 4.38
C LEU A 151 2.28 -9.35 5.14
N CYS A 152 1.80 -8.68 6.17
CA CYS A 152 0.56 -9.03 6.85
C CYS A 152 -0.16 -7.76 7.32
N SER A 153 -1.49 -7.81 7.38
CA SER A 153 -2.33 -6.72 7.88
C SER A 153 -2.51 -6.82 9.40
N GLU A 154 -2.42 -5.70 10.10
CA GLU A 154 -2.71 -5.60 11.52
C GLU A 154 -4.10 -5.01 11.77
N GLY A 155 -4.83 -5.65 12.66
CA GLY A 155 -6.16 -5.20 13.08
C GLY A 155 -7.24 -5.52 12.04
N LYS A 156 -7.39 -4.71 11.00
CA LYS A 156 -8.40 -4.92 9.96
C LYS A 156 -7.87 -5.78 8.82
N PRO A 157 -8.68 -6.71 8.28
CA PRO A 157 -8.29 -7.45 7.08
C PRO A 157 -8.16 -6.48 5.91
N MET A 158 -7.04 -6.53 5.21
CA MET A 158 -6.75 -5.70 4.05
C MET A 158 -6.81 -6.54 2.77
N PRO A 159 -7.31 -5.98 1.64
CA PRO A 159 -7.26 -6.66 0.35
C PRO A 159 -5.81 -7.06 0.03
N GLY A 160 -5.59 -8.31 -0.39
CA GLY A 160 -4.28 -8.78 -0.84
C GLY A 160 -3.26 -9.13 0.25
N SER A 161 -3.51 -8.83 1.53
CA SER A 161 -2.59 -9.13 2.63
C SER A 161 -3.24 -10.03 3.69
N PRO A 162 -2.61 -11.18 4.05
CA PRO A 162 -3.09 -12.01 5.14
C PRO A 162 -2.99 -11.25 6.47
N GLN A 163 -3.80 -11.63 7.46
CA GLN A 163 -3.66 -11.10 8.82
C GLN A 163 -2.36 -11.58 9.47
N CYS A 164 -1.75 -10.71 10.28
CA CYS A 164 -0.61 -11.09 11.11
C CYS A 164 -1.09 -12.08 12.20
N LEU A 165 -0.35 -13.16 12.39
CA LEU A 165 -0.55 -14.14 13.44
C LEU A 165 0.21 -13.72 14.69
#